data_30e5386ad1c53d574695d627a8ae5a2e
#
_entry.id   30e5386ad1c53d574695d627a8ae5a2e
#
_cell.length_a   1.000
_cell.length_b   1.000
_cell.length_c   1.000
_cell.angle_alpha   90.00
_cell.angle_beta   90.00
_cell.angle_gamma   90.00
#
_symmetry.space_group_name_H-M   'P 1'
#
loop_
_entity.id
_entity.type
_entity.pdbx_description
1 polymer ?
#
loop_
_entity_poly.entity_id
_entity_poly.type
_entity_poly.pdbx_seq_one_letter_code
_entity_poly.pdbx_strand_id
1 'polypeptide(L)'
;MEFEKAWLSYRRNPQLGLLWKKNSIHSNFQGAIARNAVQELQTAALEILGCSMTESSCQEEAGVLLLLEENREVGKEGYEICQKGGQLLIISGGEAGILYGVFHLTRMLQCSNKELELPVKKTPDSPLRMLNHWDNMDGSIERGYSGESFFFQKNEVLVNDRTRAYARLAASVGINGVVINNVNVKDRATWLIDKVFQKELKEMSDIFASYGIRLFLSLNFAAPMELGGLDSADPCNEEVKTWWKEKMKELYTRLPNLGGFLVKADSEGRPGPFTYG
;
A
#
# COMPACT_ATOMS: atom_id res chain seq x y z
N MET A 1 22.03 -0.96 6.20
CA MET A 1 21.88 0.12 5.20
C MET A 1 20.87 1.12 5.76
N GLU A 2 21.22 2.40 5.86
CA GLU A 2 20.40 3.38 6.60
C GLU A 2 19.24 3.95 5.75
N PHE A 3 18.51 3.09 5.05
CA PHE A 3 17.34 3.54 4.27
C PHE A 3 16.23 4.13 5.16
N GLU A 4 16.18 3.75 6.43
CA GLU A 4 15.21 4.27 7.41
C GLU A 4 15.27 5.78 7.56
N LYS A 5 16.46 6.38 7.46
CA LYS A 5 16.64 7.84 7.57
C LYS A 5 16.11 8.62 6.37
N ALA A 6 16.06 7.99 5.21
CA ALA A 6 15.55 8.62 3.98
C ALA A 6 14.02 8.52 3.88
N TRP A 7 13.38 7.72 4.72
CA TRP A 7 11.97 7.40 4.65
C TRP A 7 11.20 8.00 5.82
N LEU A 8 10.21 7.30 6.39
CA LEU A 8 9.38 7.87 7.44
C LEU A 8 10.04 7.68 8.83
N SER A 9 10.53 8.78 9.41
CA SER A 9 11.10 8.83 10.75
C SER A 9 10.49 9.98 11.56
N TYR A 10 10.46 9.83 12.87
CA TYR A 10 9.93 10.84 13.77
C TYR A 10 11.05 11.54 14.57
N ARG A 11 10.78 12.76 15.01
CA ARG A 11 11.69 13.56 15.84
C ARG A 11 10.91 14.14 17.01
N ARG A 12 11.57 14.25 18.15
CA ARG A 12 11.02 14.85 19.35
C ARG A 12 10.48 16.25 19.07
N ASN A 13 9.23 16.51 19.49
CA ASN A 13 8.63 17.83 19.49
C ASN A 13 8.29 18.26 20.93
N PRO A 14 9.19 18.96 21.62
CA PRO A 14 9.00 19.34 23.02
C PRO A 14 7.99 20.47 23.23
N GLN A 15 7.52 21.11 22.16
CA GLN A 15 6.59 22.25 22.24
C GLN A 15 5.12 21.81 22.37
N LEU A 16 4.82 20.54 22.06
CA LEU A 16 3.47 20.01 22.15
C LEU A 16 3.22 19.29 23.47
N GLY A 17 2.07 19.59 24.08
CA GLY A 17 1.48 18.82 25.15
C GLY A 17 0.71 17.60 24.64
N LEU A 18 0.33 16.72 25.56
CA LEU A 18 -0.53 15.59 25.25
C LEU A 18 -1.94 16.06 24.91
N LEU A 19 -2.51 15.50 23.84
CA LEU A 19 -3.87 15.79 23.37
C LEU A 19 -4.92 14.89 24.05
N TRP A 20 -4.48 13.96 24.89
CA TRP A 20 -5.32 12.97 25.57
C TRP A 20 -4.92 12.85 27.06
N LYS A 21 -5.86 12.37 27.85
CA LYS A 21 -5.69 12.26 29.31
C LYS A 21 -5.09 10.94 29.78
N LYS A 22 -5.27 9.85 29.01
CA LYS A 22 -4.83 8.51 29.36
C LYS A 22 -3.91 7.98 28.26
N ASN A 23 -2.79 7.37 28.63
CA ASN A 23 -1.78 6.87 27.68
C ASN A 23 -2.14 5.47 27.16
N SER A 24 -3.33 5.34 26.58
CA SER A 24 -3.82 4.09 26.03
C SER A 24 -4.63 4.30 24.75
N ILE A 25 -4.63 3.28 23.89
CA ILE A 25 -5.28 3.25 22.58
C ILE A 25 -6.31 2.14 22.61
N HIS A 26 -7.53 2.44 22.16
CA HIS A 26 -8.54 1.44 21.87
C HIS A 26 -8.87 1.44 20.38
N SER A 27 -9.00 0.25 19.78
CA SER A 27 -9.49 0.04 18.42
C SER A 27 -10.73 -0.85 18.47
N ASN A 28 -11.83 -0.43 17.83
CA ASN A 28 -13.05 -1.22 17.74
C ASN A 28 -13.04 -2.21 16.55
N PHE A 29 -11.93 -2.31 15.83
CA PHE A 29 -11.71 -3.27 14.74
C PHE A 29 -10.39 -3.98 14.92
N GLN A 30 -10.24 -5.11 14.22
CA GLN A 30 -9.05 -5.98 14.31
C GLN A 30 -8.48 -6.23 12.90
N GLY A 31 -7.29 -6.81 12.85
CA GLY A 31 -6.64 -7.17 11.59
C GLY A 31 -5.27 -6.52 11.43
N ALA A 32 -4.70 -6.64 10.24
CA ALA A 32 -3.34 -6.16 9.99
C ALA A 32 -3.26 -4.64 9.96
N ILE A 33 -4.26 -3.97 9.38
CA ILE A 33 -4.32 -2.50 9.33
C ILE A 33 -4.50 -1.93 10.74
N ALA A 34 -5.37 -2.54 11.58
CA ALA A 34 -5.54 -2.11 12.96
C ALA A 34 -4.23 -2.18 13.74
N ARG A 35 -3.50 -3.31 13.64
CA ARG A 35 -2.19 -3.47 14.31
C ARG A 35 -1.19 -2.41 13.83
N ASN A 36 -1.10 -2.16 12.52
CA ASN A 36 -0.19 -1.14 11.98
C ASN A 36 -0.59 0.27 12.46
N ALA A 37 -1.88 0.60 12.51
CA ALA A 37 -2.37 1.88 13.00
C ALA A 37 -2.03 2.11 14.48
N VAL A 38 -2.26 1.10 15.32
CA VAL A 38 -1.91 1.15 16.75
C VAL A 38 -0.40 1.28 16.94
N GLN A 39 0.39 0.45 16.27
CA GLN A 39 1.85 0.49 16.36
C GLN A 39 2.43 1.81 15.88
N GLU A 40 1.89 2.36 14.80
CA GLU A 40 2.31 3.67 14.28
C GLU A 40 2.07 4.78 15.29
N LEU A 41 0.89 4.78 15.91
CA LEU A 41 0.54 5.77 16.94
C LEU A 41 1.39 5.61 18.21
N GLN A 42 1.67 4.37 18.64
CA GLN A 42 2.57 4.10 19.76
C GLN A 42 3.98 4.63 19.48
N THR A 43 4.52 4.34 18.29
CA THR A 43 5.84 4.82 17.86
C THR A 43 5.88 6.34 17.82
N ALA A 44 4.89 6.97 17.19
CA ALA A 44 4.80 8.42 17.09
C ALA A 44 4.67 9.09 18.48
N ALA A 45 3.82 8.57 19.37
CA ALA A 45 3.67 9.10 20.72
C ALA A 45 4.98 9.02 21.52
N LEU A 46 5.71 7.91 21.39
CA LEU A 46 7.00 7.74 22.07
C LEU A 46 8.06 8.66 21.48
N GLU A 47 8.25 8.67 20.18
CA GLU A 47 9.34 9.41 19.53
C GLU A 47 9.06 10.92 19.48
N ILE A 48 7.82 11.35 19.20
CA ILE A 48 7.48 12.77 19.08
C ILE A 48 7.20 13.40 20.44
N LEU A 49 6.40 12.73 21.29
CA LEU A 49 5.94 13.31 22.57
C LEU A 49 6.64 12.73 23.80
N GLY A 50 7.42 11.63 23.67
CA GLY A 50 8.06 10.89 24.79
C GLY A 50 7.04 10.21 25.69
N CYS A 51 5.91 9.84 25.14
CA CYS A 51 4.80 9.21 25.82
C CYS A 51 4.66 7.77 25.37
N SER A 52 4.87 6.80 26.25
CA SER A 52 4.56 5.39 25.97
C SER A 52 3.06 5.16 26.06
N MET A 53 2.49 4.48 25.07
CA MET A 53 1.06 4.13 25.03
C MET A 53 0.86 2.62 25.05
N THR A 54 -0.16 2.16 25.77
CA THR A 54 -0.58 0.75 25.82
C THR A 54 -1.90 0.56 25.08
N GLU A 55 -2.22 -0.68 24.72
CA GLU A 55 -3.55 -1.01 24.21
C GLU A 55 -4.54 -1.16 25.36
N SER A 56 -5.79 -0.75 25.14
CA SER A 56 -6.91 -0.93 26.07
C SER A 56 -8.04 -1.70 25.40
N SER A 57 -8.61 -2.67 26.11
CA SER A 57 -9.82 -3.34 25.70
C SER A 57 -11.09 -2.51 25.96
N CYS A 58 -11.00 -1.48 26.82
CA CYS A 58 -12.10 -0.63 27.25
C CYS A 58 -12.02 0.75 26.62
N GLN A 59 -13.08 1.14 25.90
CA GLN A 59 -13.15 2.43 25.21
C GLN A 59 -13.11 3.62 26.19
N GLU A 60 -13.76 3.51 27.33
CA GLU A 60 -13.84 4.56 28.35
C GLU A 60 -12.48 4.78 29.07
N GLU A 61 -11.61 3.79 29.03
CA GLU A 61 -10.28 3.85 29.61
C GLU A 61 -9.18 4.29 28.64
N ALA A 62 -9.50 4.37 27.37
CA ALA A 62 -8.54 4.79 26.35
C ALA A 62 -8.45 6.31 26.25
N GLY A 63 -7.23 6.82 25.98
CA GLY A 63 -7.01 8.22 25.65
C GLY A 63 -7.15 8.51 24.18
N VAL A 64 -6.88 7.50 23.32
CA VAL A 64 -7.07 7.57 21.87
C VAL A 64 -7.97 6.44 21.39
N LEU A 65 -8.94 6.79 20.56
CA LEU A 65 -9.91 5.86 19.97
C LEU A 65 -9.72 5.78 18.46
N LEU A 66 -9.54 4.57 17.93
CA LEU A 66 -9.58 4.25 16.52
C LEU A 66 -10.94 3.60 16.22
N LEU A 67 -11.84 4.34 15.58
CA LEU A 67 -13.24 3.95 15.43
C LEU A 67 -13.59 3.73 13.95
N LEU A 68 -13.82 2.47 13.62
CA LEU A 68 -14.41 2.09 12.33
C LEU A 68 -15.94 2.20 12.46
N GLU A 69 -16.52 3.12 11.71
CA GLU A 69 -17.97 3.36 11.67
C GLU A 69 -18.43 3.35 10.20
N GLU A 70 -19.08 2.27 9.80
CA GLU A 70 -19.62 2.14 8.45
C GLU A 70 -20.59 3.29 8.10
N ASN A 71 -20.69 3.60 6.81
CA ASN A 71 -21.58 4.66 6.29
C ASN A 71 -21.25 6.10 6.71
N ARG A 72 -20.04 6.37 7.18
CA ARG A 72 -19.59 7.74 7.40
C ARG A 72 -19.50 8.51 6.07
N GLU A 73 -19.87 9.80 6.10
CA GLU A 73 -19.78 10.70 4.95
C GLU A 73 -18.37 10.80 4.37
N VAL A 74 -17.32 10.62 5.18
CA VAL A 74 -15.92 10.61 4.73
C VAL A 74 -15.58 9.40 3.86
N GLY A 75 -16.47 8.40 3.77
CA GLY A 75 -16.24 7.17 3.01
C GLY A 75 -15.17 6.26 3.64
N LYS A 76 -14.74 5.25 2.87
CA LYS A 76 -13.82 4.20 3.36
C LYS A 76 -12.36 4.63 3.50
N GLU A 77 -11.95 5.66 2.81
CA GLU A 77 -10.56 6.14 2.82
C GLU A 77 -10.42 7.57 3.37
N GLY A 78 -11.54 8.24 3.67
CA GLY A 78 -11.56 9.48 4.42
C GLY A 78 -11.55 9.23 5.92
N TYR A 79 -11.30 10.28 6.70
CA TYR A 79 -11.24 10.23 8.16
C TYR A 79 -11.63 11.57 8.79
N GLU A 80 -12.00 11.46 10.06
CA GLU A 80 -12.22 12.60 10.95
C GLU A 80 -11.33 12.43 12.18
N ILE A 81 -10.63 13.51 12.59
CA ILE A 81 -9.85 13.57 13.82
C ILE A 81 -10.50 14.64 14.70
N CYS A 82 -10.95 14.27 15.89
CA CYS A 82 -11.61 15.21 16.81
C CYS A 82 -11.30 14.88 18.27
N GLN A 83 -11.66 15.80 19.17
CA GLN A 83 -11.56 15.58 20.62
C GLN A 83 -12.96 15.55 21.24
N LYS A 84 -13.18 14.62 22.16
CA LYS A 84 -14.42 14.52 22.93
C LYS A 84 -14.14 13.96 24.32
N GLY A 85 -14.58 14.64 25.36
CA GLY A 85 -14.45 14.16 26.75
C GLY A 85 -13.02 13.96 27.26
N GLY A 86 -12.03 14.56 26.60
CA GLY A 86 -10.60 14.38 26.91
C GLY A 86 -9.97 13.15 26.23
N GLN A 87 -10.67 12.56 25.27
CA GLN A 87 -10.19 11.52 24.37
C GLN A 87 -9.94 12.12 22.99
N LEU A 88 -8.96 11.62 22.28
CA LEU A 88 -8.72 11.90 20.86
C LEU A 88 -9.33 10.77 20.03
N LEU A 89 -10.15 11.11 19.05
CA LEU A 89 -10.85 10.16 18.19
C LEU A 89 -10.32 10.26 16.77
N ILE A 90 -10.07 9.12 16.14
CA ILE A 90 -9.86 8.97 14.69
C ILE A 90 -10.95 8.06 14.18
N ILE A 91 -11.82 8.59 13.33
CA ILE A 91 -13.04 7.93 12.87
C ILE A 91 -13.03 7.83 11.36
N SER A 92 -13.40 6.67 10.82
CA SER A 92 -13.49 6.45 9.36
C SER A 92 -14.55 5.41 9.01
N GLY A 93 -15.03 5.43 7.76
CA GLY A 93 -15.88 4.39 7.19
C GLY A 93 -15.13 3.14 6.70
N GLY A 94 -13.80 3.14 6.78
CA GLY A 94 -12.96 1.99 6.40
C GLY A 94 -11.61 1.98 7.10
N GLU A 95 -11.01 0.80 7.18
CA GLU A 95 -9.75 0.57 7.90
C GLU A 95 -8.59 1.42 7.37
N ALA A 96 -8.49 1.55 6.03
CA ALA A 96 -7.44 2.38 5.41
C ALA A 96 -7.55 3.86 5.82
N GLY A 97 -8.77 4.39 5.92
CA GLY A 97 -9.01 5.75 6.38
C GLY A 97 -8.58 5.98 7.83
N ILE A 98 -8.74 4.98 8.72
CA ILE A 98 -8.19 5.06 10.09
C ILE A 98 -6.66 5.19 10.04
N LEU A 99 -5.99 4.36 9.25
CA LEU A 99 -4.53 4.41 9.13
C LEU A 99 -4.06 5.76 8.54
N TYR A 100 -4.75 6.29 7.54
CA TYR A 100 -4.46 7.62 6.99
C TYR A 100 -4.68 8.73 8.02
N GLY A 101 -5.72 8.61 8.86
CA GLY A 101 -5.96 9.51 9.98
C GLY A 101 -4.84 9.48 11.00
N VAL A 102 -4.32 8.29 11.34
CA VAL A 102 -3.15 8.14 12.21
C VAL A 102 -1.93 8.83 11.60
N PHE A 103 -1.61 8.59 10.34
CA PHE A 103 -0.49 9.28 9.68
C PHE A 103 -0.69 10.80 9.58
N HIS A 104 -1.91 11.26 9.41
CA HIS A 104 -2.18 12.71 9.44
C HIS A 104 -1.95 13.28 10.84
N LEU A 105 -2.46 12.63 11.88
CA LEU A 105 -2.22 13.03 13.26
C LEU A 105 -0.72 13.08 13.56
N THR A 106 0.03 12.04 13.21
CA THR A 106 1.48 12.00 13.45
C THR A 106 2.22 13.14 12.75
N ARG A 107 1.80 13.51 11.53
CA ARG A 107 2.33 14.66 10.80
C ARG A 107 1.98 15.99 11.51
N MET A 108 0.74 16.13 11.97
CA MET A 108 0.34 17.31 12.76
C MET A 108 1.18 17.42 14.04
N LEU A 109 1.38 16.32 14.77
CA LEU A 109 2.23 16.28 15.98
C LEU A 109 3.69 16.62 15.68
N GLN A 110 4.21 16.15 14.53
CA GLN A 110 5.61 16.40 14.15
C GLN A 110 5.85 17.84 13.71
N CYS A 111 4.91 18.45 12.98
CA CYS A 111 5.10 19.72 12.28
C CYS A 111 4.52 20.93 13.02
N SER A 112 3.64 20.73 13.99
CA SER A 112 3.04 21.86 14.71
C SER A 112 3.97 22.38 15.81
N ASN A 113 3.97 23.69 15.97
CA ASN A 113 4.63 24.39 17.07
C ASN A 113 3.65 25.05 18.05
N LYS A 114 2.37 24.75 17.92
CA LYS A 114 1.25 25.25 18.73
C LYS A 114 0.18 24.17 18.86
N GLU A 115 -0.87 24.43 19.63
CA GLU A 115 -2.03 23.54 19.73
C GLU A 115 -2.59 23.17 18.35
N LEU A 116 -3.01 21.91 18.21
CA LEU A 116 -3.58 21.41 16.97
C LEU A 116 -5.00 21.95 16.78
N GLU A 117 -5.27 22.42 15.59
CA GLU A 117 -6.63 22.83 15.19
C GLU A 117 -7.49 21.59 14.89
N LEU A 118 -8.44 21.31 15.78
CA LEU A 118 -9.40 20.19 15.64
C LEU A 118 -10.84 20.74 15.67
N PRO A 119 -11.81 20.13 15.00
CA PRO A 119 -11.72 18.86 14.27
C PRO A 119 -11.07 19.01 12.88
N VAL A 120 -10.49 17.92 12.40
CA VAL A 120 -10.02 17.77 11.02
C VAL A 120 -10.83 16.70 10.32
N LYS A 121 -11.39 17.03 9.14
CA LYS A 121 -12.09 16.08 8.28
C LYS A 121 -11.44 16.08 6.90
N LYS A 122 -11.06 14.92 6.39
CA LYS A 122 -10.42 14.75 5.08
C LYS A 122 -10.99 13.56 4.33
N THR A 123 -11.15 13.75 3.02
CA THR A 123 -11.53 12.69 2.08
C THR A 123 -10.60 12.81 0.88
N PRO A 124 -10.06 11.71 0.34
CA PRO A 124 -9.26 11.76 -0.88
C PRO A 124 -10.08 12.24 -2.09
N ASP A 125 -9.53 13.14 -2.91
CA ASP A 125 -10.18 13.61 -4.14
C ASP A 125 -10.20 12.55 -5.24
N SER A 126 -9.24 11.61 -5.22
CA SER A 126 -9.16 10.51 -6.19
C SER A 126 -9.29 9.16 -5.48
N PRO A 127 -10.13 8.24 -5.99
CA PRO A 127 -10.28 6.90 -5.43
C PRO A 127 -9.06 6.00 -5.70
N LEU A 128 -8.23 6.33 -6.70
CA LEU A 128 -7.04 5.57 -7.05
C LEU A 128 -5.81 6.49 -7.07
N ARG A 129 -4.86 6.21 -6.20
CA ARG A 129 -3.61 6.97 -6.03
C ARG A 129 -2.46 5.99 -6.07
N MET A 130 -1.83 5.89 -7.25
CA MET A 130 -0.87 4.83 -7.55
C MET A 130 0.54 5.35 -7.78
N LEU A 131 1.51 4.52 -7.39
CA LEU A 131 2.88 4.59 -7.87
C LEU A 131 3.09 3.53 -8.95
N ASN A 132 3.72 3.92 -10.05
CA ASN A 132 4.07 3.03 -11.15
C ASN A 132 5.58 2.95 -11.27
N HIS A 133 6.14 1.83 -10.80
CA HIS A 133 7.57 1.53 -10.89
C HIS A 133 7.90 0.91 -12.24
N TRP A 134 9.09 1.21 -12.73
CA TRP A 134 9.62 0.64 -13.98
C TRP A 134 10.83 -0.26 -13.69
N ASP A 135 10.67 -1.07 -12.66
CA ASP A 135 11.70 -1.97 -12.17
C ASP A 135 11.78 -3.24 -13.03
N ASN A 136 12.97 -3.67 -13.37
CA ASN A 136 13.23 -4.87 -14.16
C ASN A 136 13.66 -6.03 -13.24
N MET A 137 13.43 -7.27 -13.68
CA MET A 137 13.75 -8.47 -12.91
C MET A 137 15.26 -8.65 -12.66
N ASP A 138 16.11 -8.12 -13.54
CA ASP A 138 17.58 -8.15 -13.35
C ASP A 138 18.08 -7.22 -12.23
N GLY A 139 17.22 -6.32 -11.75
CA GLY A 139 17.52 -5.34 -10.72
C GLY A 139 17.75 -3.93 -11.24
N SER A 140 17.77 -3.73 -12.55
CA SER A 140 17.83 -2.39 -13.15
C SER A 140 16.49 -1.68 -13.09
N ILE A 141 16.49 -0.35 -13.23
CA ILE A 141 15.28 0.47 -13.31
C ILE A 141 15.27 1.18 -14.67
N GLU A 142 14.09 1.23 -15.30
CA GLU A 142 13.88 1.83 -16.60
C GLU A 142 14.77 1.14 -17.66
N ARG A 143 15.71 1.86 -18.25
CA ARG A 143 16.71 1.37 -19.21
C ARG A 143 18.10 1.22 -18.57
N GLY A 144 18.16 1.06 -17.23
CA GLY A 144 19.39 0.87 -16.47
C GLY A 144 20.05 2.14 -15.93
N TYR A 145 19.47 3.33 -16.17
CA TYR A 145 20.05 4.60 -15.72
C TYR A 145 19.41 5.18 -14.45
N SER A 146 18.35 4.57 -13.95
CA SER A 146 17.56 5.13 -12.83
C SER A 146 17.86 4.48 -11.46
N GLY A 147 19.00 3.80 -11.33
CA GLY A 147 19.43 3.16 -10.09
C GLY A 147 19.09 1.66 -10.04
N GLU A 148 19.01 1.13 -8.83
CA GLU A 148 18.79 -0.29 -8.57
C GLU A 148 17.42 -0.54 -7.90
N SER A 149 16.72 -1.56 -8.41
CA SER A 149 15.45 -2.03 -7.85
C SER A 149 15.62 -2.56 -6.43
N PHE A 150 14.63 -2.31 -5.59
CA PHE A 150 14.50 -2.99 -4.32
C PHE A 150 13.36 -4.03 -4.31
N PHE A 151 12.64 -4.19 -5.42
CA PHE A 151 11.65 -5.24 -5.63
C PHE A 151 12.23 -6.48 -6.31
N PHE A 152 13.30 -6.29 -7.11
CA PHE A 152 13.91 -7.35 -7.90
C PHE A 152 15.42 -7.31 -7.84
N GLN A 153 16.04 -8.50 -7.89
CA GLN A 153 17.47 -8.65 -8.06
C GLN A 153 17.78 -10.03 -8.65
N LYS A 154 18.66 -10.09 -9.65
CA LYS A 154 19.12 -11.34 -10.28
C LYS A 154 17.96 -12.24 -10.75
N ASN A 155 16.91 -11.65 -11.30
CA ASN A 155 15.70 -12.32 -11.77
C ASN A 155 14.85 -12.99 -10.67
N GLU A 156 14.99 -12.54 -9.42
CA GLU A 156 14.19 -12.96 -8.27
C GLU A 156 13.39 -11.80 -7.69
N VAL A 157 12.23 -12.11 -7.08
CA VAL A 157 11.41 -11.14 -6.35
C VAL A 157 11.94 -11.01 -4.93
N LEU A 158 12.20 -9.79 -4.47
CA LEU A 158 12.72 -9.50 -3.14
C LEU A 158 11.58 -9.08 -2.20
N VAL A 159 11.50 -9.74 -1.05
CA VAL A 159 10.62 -9.33 0.05
C VAL A 159 11.44 -9.25 1.32
N ASN A 160 11.49 -8.09 1.95
CA ASN A 160 12.31 -7.84 3.14
C ASN A 160 11.78 -6.63 3.93
N ASP A 161 12.50 -6.18 4.96
CA ASP A 161 12.12 -5.04 5.80
C ASP A 161 11.94 -3.74 5.00
N ARG A 162 12.69 -3.56 3.91
CA ARG A 162 12.54 -2.40 3.03
C ARG A 162 11.18 -2.39 2.32
N THR A 163 10.64 -3.58 1.97
CA THR A 163 9.28 -3.70 1.41
C THR A 163 8.24 -3.17 2.39
N ARG A 164 8.36 -3.50 3.67
CA ARG A 164 7.47 -3.01 4.73
C ARG A 164 7.65 -1.51 4.97
N ALA A 165 8.87 -1.03 5.04
CA ALA A 165 9.18 0.39 5.21
C ALA A 165 8.64 1.22 4.03
N TYR A 166 8.73 0.70 2.80
CA TYR A 166 8.14 1.30 1.61
C TYR A 166 6.61 1.38 1.69
N ALA A 167 5.94 0.28 2.06
CA ALA A 167 4.49 0.26 2.22
C ALA A 167 4.02 1.28 3.28
N ARG A 168 4.71 1.36 4.42
CA ARG A 168 4.48 2.36 5.47
C ARG A 168 4.60 3.79 4.93
N LEU A 169 5.68 4.09 4.21
CA LEU A 169 5.89 5.41 3.60
C LEU A 169 4.80 5.76 2.59
N ALA A 170 4.48 4.84 1.67
CA ALA A 170 3.45 5.05 0.66
C ALA A 170 2.07 5.29 1.30
N ALA A 171 1.69 4.51 2.30
CA ALA A 171 0.45 4.71 3.06
C ALA A 171 0.41 6.06 3.79
N SER A 172 1.56 6.53 4.31
CA SER A 172 1.64 7.80 5.03
C SER A 172 1.25 9.02 4.19
N VAL A 173 1.32 8.90 2.88
CA VAL A 173 0.90 9.94 1.91
C VAL A 173 -0.37 9.54 1.14
N GLY A 174 -1.05 8.49 1.58
CA GLY A 174 -2.35 8.09 1.04
C GLY A 174 -2.30 7.31 -0.27
N ILE A 175 -1.16 6.75 -0.66
CA ILE A 175 -1.06 5.83 -1.81
C ILE A 175 -1.81 4.53 -1.49
N ASN A 176 -2.64 4.07 -2.42
CA ASN A 176 -3.46 2.86 -2.27
C ASN A 176 -3.24 1.81 -3.38
N GLY A 177 -2.30 2.04 -4.29
CA GLY A 177 -1.92 1.09 -5.32
C GLY A 177 -0.45 1.24 -5.73
N VAL A 178 0.20 0.11 -6.04
CA VAL A 178 1.59 0.08 -6.49
C VAL A 178 1.77 -0.93 -7.60
N VAL A 179 2.22 -0.47 -8.77
CA VAL A 179 2.73 -1.33 -9.85
C VAL A 179 4.21 -1.50 -9.60
N ILE A 180 4.70 -2.73 -9.47
CA ILE A 180 6.09 -2.99 -9.05
C ILE A 180 7.07 -3.22 -10.19
N ASN A 181 6.60 -3.60 -11.38
CA ASN A 181 7.47 -3.97 -12.49
C ASN A 181 7.27 -3.09 -13.72
N ASN A 182 8.34 -2.98 -14.50
CA ASN A 182 8.37 -2.21 -15.72
C ASN A 182 7.20 -2.56 -16.66
N VAL A 183 6.58 -1.56 -17.24
CA VAL A 183 5.48 -1.70 -18.20
C VAL A 183 5.93 -2.40 -19.50
N ASN A 184 7.22 -2.35 -19.84
CA ASN A 184 7.84 -3.09 -20.96
C ASN A 184 8.16 -4.53 -20.53
N VAL A 185 7.14 -5.29 -20.18
CA VAL A 185 7.30 -6.67 -19.67
C VAL A 185 7.87 -7.58 -20.74
N LYS A 186 8.99 -8.22 -20.44
CA LYS A 186 9.69 -9.16 -21.31
C LYS A 186 10.47 -10.19 -20.49
N ASP A 187 10.95 -11.22 -21.15
CA ASP A 187 11.85 -12.22 -20.60
C ASP A 187 11.31 -12.79 -19.25
N ARG A 188 12.14 -12.80 -18.23
CA ARG A 188 11.77 -13.32 -16.91
C ARG A 188 10.57 -12.62 -16.26
N ALA A 189 10.34 -11.34 -16.57
CA ALA A 189 9.20 -10.60 -16.02
C ALA A 189 7.83 -11.11 -16.52
N THR A 190 7.77 -11.76 -17.69
CA THR A 190 6.54 -12.43 -18.16
C THR A 190 6.06 -13.49 -17.18
N TRP A 191 6.97 -14.13 -16.44
CA TRP A 191 6.69 -15.18 -15.47
C TRP A 191 6.15 -14.68 -14.12
N LEU A 192 6.05 -13.37 -13.90
CA LEU A 192 5.44 -12.82 -12.68
C LEU A 192 3.98 -13.24 -12.50
N ILE A 193 3.28 -13.58 -13.59
CA ILE A 193 1.93 -14.10 -13.55
C ILE A 193 1.85 -15.63 -13.45
N ASP A 194 2.99 -16.31 -13.32
CA ASP A 194 3.06 -17.75 -13.17
C ASP A 194 3.33 -18.19 -11.72
N LYS A 195 3.31 -19.50 -11.49
CA LYS A 195 3.48 -20.10 -10.15
C LYS A 195 4.86 -19.84 -9.52
N VAL A 196 5.84 -19.57 -10.35
CA VAL A 196 7.26 -19.47 -9.97
C VAL A 196 7.50 -18.44 -8.87
N PHE A 197 6.85 -17.27 -8.96
CA PHE A 197 7.03 -16.16 -8.01
C PHE A 197 5.87 -15.97 -7.03
N GLN A 198 4.97 -16.92 -6.97
CA GLN A 198 3.70 -16.77 -6.29
C GLN A 198 3.84 -16.59 -4.78
N LYS A 199 4.82 -17.25 -4.16
CA LYS A 199 5.08 -17.15 -2.72
C LYS A 199 5.53 -15.73 -2.36
N GLU A 200 6.50 -15.21 -3.07
CA GLU A 200 7.09 -13.88 -2.84
C GLU A 200 6.08 -12.78 -3.15
N LEU A 201 5.34 -12.90 -4.26
CA LEU A 201 4.29 -11.95 -4.63
C LEU A 201 3.13 -11.96 -3.62
N LYS A 202 2.78 -13.13 -3.09
CA LYS A 202 1.77 -13.22 -2.03
C LYS A 202 2.24 -12.50 -0.75
N GLU A 203 3.45 -12.76 -0.32
CA GLU A 203 4.03 -12.12 0.86
C GLU A 203 4.10 -10.59 0.68
N MET A 204 4.58 -10.11 -0.47
CA MET A 204 4.60 -8.68 -0.81
C MET A 204 3.20 -8.07 -0.82
N SER A 205 2.24 -8.75 -1.46
CA SER A 205 0.84 -8.33 -1.51
C SER A 205 0.20 -8.26 -0.13
N ASP A 206 0.50 -9.20 0.75
CA ASP A 206 0.00 -9.20 2.13
C ASP A 206 0.62 -8.06 2.95
N ILE A 207 1.91 -7.77 2.76
CA ILE A 207 2.57 -6.59 3.37
C ILE A 207 1.88 -5.31 2.89
N PHE A 208 1.68 -5.14 1.59
CA PHE A 208 1.02 -3.95 1.05
C PHE A 208 -0.42 -3.81 1.56
N ALA A 209 -1.19 -4.91 1.55
CA ALA A 209 -2.56 -4.94 2.04
C ALA A 209 -2.65 -4.57 3.53
N SER A 210 -1.65 -4.92 4.34
CA SER A 210 -1.58 -4.53 5.75
C SER A 210 -1.46 -3.02 5.98
N TYR A 211 -1.15 -2.26 4.93
CA TYR A 211 -1.13 -0.79 4.89
C TYR A 211 -2.22 -0.18 4.00
N GLY A 212 -3.22 -0.97 3.59
CA GLY A 212 -4.31 -0.51 2.73
C GLY A 212 -3.91 -0.30 1.26
N ILE A 213 -2.77 -0.86 0.83
CA ILE A 213 -2.24 -0.72 -0.53
C ILE A 213 -2.49 -2.03 -1.31
N ARG A 214 -2.90 -1.92 -2.56
CA ARG A 214 -3.02 -3.07 -3.47
C ARG A 214 -1.79 -3.19 -4.36
N LEU A 215 -1.34 -4.43 -4.54
CA LEU A 215 -0.30 -4.78 -5.51
C LEU A 215 -0.89 -4.83 -6.91
N PHE A 216 -0.20 -4.23 -7.88
CA PHE A 216 -0.49 -4.33 -9.31
C PHE A 216 0.73 -4.86 -10.04
N LEU A 217 0.51 -5.57 -11.15
CA LEU A 217 1.56 -6.10 -12.01
C LEU A 217 1.37 -5.57 -13.44
N SER A 218 2.47 -5.21 -14.08
CA SER A 218 2.47 -5.03 -15.53
C SER A 218 2.44 -6.38 -16.23
N LEU A 219 1.68 -6.49 -17.32
CA LEU A 219 1.52 -7.72 -18.10
C LEU A 219 2.24 -7.62 -19.44
N ASN A 220 2.79 -8.75 -19.89
CA ASN A 220 3.17 -8.94 -21.26
C ASN A 220 1.92 -9.30 -22.08
N PHE A 221 1.60 -8.49 -23.09
CA PHE A 221 0.47 -8.75 -24.00
C PHE A 221 0.62 -10.09 -24.73
N ALA A 222 1.86 -10.50 -25.04
CA ALA A 222 2.17 -11.77 -25.67
C ALA A 222 2.27 -12.97 -24.71
N ALA A 223 1.92 -12.82 -23.42
CA ALA A 223 1.98 -13.93 -22.47
C ALA A 223 1.24 -15.21 -22.90
N PRO A 224 0.09 -15.19 -23.62
CA PRO A 224 -0.52 -16.39 -24.14
C PRO A 224 0.41 -17.20 -25.06
N MET A 225 1.24 -16.52 -25.84
CA MET A 225 2.24 -17.16 -26.70
C MET A 225 3.44 -17.66 -25.90
N GLU A 226 4.01 -16.80 -25.04
CA GLU A 226 5.27 -17.08 -24.32
C GLU A 226 5.07 -18.11 -23.18
N LEU A 227 3.95 -18.08 -22.47
CA LEU A 227 3.64 -18.98 -21.36
C LEU A 227 2.60 -20.04 -21.71
N GLY A 228 1.67 -19.72 -22.59
CA GLY A 228 0.58 -20.59 -22.97
C GLY A 228 0.89 -21.49 -24.16
N GLY A 229 1.95 -21.18 -24.92
CA GLY A 229 2.30 -21.91 -26.15
C GLY A 229 1.28 -21.74 -27.27
N LEU A 230 0.48 -20.67 -27.24
CA LEU A 230 -0.48 -20.36 -28.30
C LEU A 230 0.22 -19.70 -29.47
N ASP A 231 -0.31 -19.87 -30.66
CA ASP A 231 0.23 -19.30 -31.91
C ASP A 231 -0.06 -17.79 -32.04
N SER A 232 -0.95 -17.25 -31.18
CA SER A 232 -1.40 -15.86 -31.26
C SER A 232 -1.61 -15.27 -29.86
N ALA A 233 -1.54 -13.95 -29.77
CA ALA A 233 -1.98 -13.17 -28.63
C ALA A 233 -3.20 -12.29 -28.95
N ASP A 234 -3.87 -12.54 -30.09
CA ASP A 234 -5.06 -11.80 -30.53
C ASP A 234 -6.17 -11.88 -29.47
N PRO A 235 -6.60 -10.76 -28.88
CA PRO A 235 -7.65 -10.75 -27.86
C PRO A 235 -9.01 -11.16 -28.39
N CYS A 236 -9.20 -11.20 -29.71
CA CYS A 236 -10.43 -11.70 -30.39
C CYS A 236 -10.41 -13.21 -30.57
N ASN A 237 -9.27 -13.88 -30.45
CA ASN A 237 -9.16 -15.33 -30.54
C ASN A 237 -9.73 -15.99 -29.27
N GLU A 238 -10.60 -17.00 -29.43
CA GLU A 238 -11.28 -17.68 -28.32
C GLU A 238 -10.33 -18.49 -27.42
N GLU A 239 -9.25 -19.06 -27.99
CA GLU A 239 -8.24 -19.75 -27.18
C GLU A 239 -7.46 -18.76 -26.28
N VAL A 240 -7.11 -17.60 -26.83
CA VAL A 240 -6.45 -16.51 -26.07
C VAL A 240 -7.36 -15.97 -24.96
N LYS A 241 -8.64 -15.76 -25.24
CA LYS A 241 -9.63 -15.35 -24.22
C LYS A 241 -9.75 -16.39 -23.12
N THR A 242 -9.82 -17.67 -23.50
CA THR A 242 -9.92 -18.78 -22.53
C THR A 242 -8.67 -18.83 -21.66
N TRP A 243 -7.49 -18.76 -22.26
CA TRP A 243 -6.21 -18.75 -21.55
C TRP A 243 -6.13 -17.61 -20.51
N TRP A 244 -6.45 -16.38 -20.92
CA TRP A 244 -6.47 -15.24 -20.01
C TRP A 244 -7.49 -15.40 -18.89
N LYS A 245 -8.69 -15.88 -19.17
CA LYS A 245 -9.72 -16.12 -18.16
C LYS A 245 -9.27 -17.11 -17.09
N GLU A 246 -8.63 -18.21 -17.51
CA GLU A 246 -8.10 -19.22 -16.59
C GLU A 246 -6.91 -18.66 -15.79
N LYS A 247 -5.98 -17.97 -16.45
CA LYS A 247 -4.82 -17.36 -15.81
C LYS A 247 -5.24 -16.31 -14.77
N MET A 248 -6.20 -15.45 -15.08
CA MET A 248 -6.71 -14.44 -14.13
C MET A 248 -7.41 -15.10 -12.94
N LYS A 249 -8.23 -16.12 -13.18
CA LYS A 249 -8.86 -16.89 -12.10
C LYS A 249 -7.82 -17.52 -11.17
N GLU A 250 -6.77 -18.11 -11.72
CA GLU A 250 -5.65 -18.67 -10.97
C GLU A 250 -4.97 -17.59 -10.12
N LEU A 251 -4.61 -16.47 -10.73
CA LEU A 251 -3.92 -15.38 -10.05
C LEU A 251 -4.73 -14.80 -8.89
N TYR A 252 -5.98 -14.42 -9.10
CA TYR A 252 -6.81 -13.85 -8.04
C TYR A 252 -7.15 -14.86 -6.94
N THR A 253 -7.17 -16.15 -7.25
CA THR A 253 -7.33 -17.19 -6.21
C THR A 253 -6.11 -17.24 -5.30
N ARG A 254 -4.92 -17.05 -5.84
CA ARG A 254 -3.66 -17.16 -5.11
C ARG A 254 -3.19 -15.85 -4.49
N LEU A 255 -3.51 -14.73 -5.13
CA LEU A 255 -3.18 -13.38 -4.72
C LEU A 255 -4.47 -12.58 -4.49
N PRO A 256 -5.23 -12.86 -3.43
CA PRO A 256 -6.55 -12.24 -3.21
C PRO A 256 -6.47 -10.73 -3.02
N ASN A 257 -5.31 -10.20 -2.61
CA ASN A 257 -5.06 -8.76 -2.44
C ASN A 257 -4.51 -8.08 -3.72
N LEU A 258 -4.42 -8.81 -4.85
CA LEU A 258 -4.01 -8.22 -6.12
C LEU A 258 -5.04 -7.18 -6.57
N GLY A 259 -4.57 -5.96 -6.88
CA GLY A 259 -5.44 -4.85 -7.27
C GLY A 259 -5.83 -4.89 -8.74
N GLY A 260 -4.95 -5.40 -9.59
CA GLY A 260 -5.15 -5.45 -11.04
C GLY A 260 -3.84 -5.43 -11.83
N PHE A 261 -3.96 -4.99 -13.06
CA PHE A 261 -2.87 -5.07 -14.03
C PHE A 261 -2.68 -3.77 -14.80
N LEU A 262 -1.43 -3.52 -15.20
CA LEU A 262 -1.04 -2.51 -16.16
C LEU A 262 -0.65 -3.21 -17.46
N VAL A 263 -1.24 -2.81 -18.59
CA VAL A 263 -0.96 -3.38 -19.90
C VAL A 263 -0.43 -2.27 -20.80
N LYS A 264 0.74 -2.49 -21.38
CA LYS A 264 1.27 -1.68 -22.47
C LYS A 264 1.05 -2.42 -23.79
N ALA A 265 0.48 -1.73 -24.74
CA ALA A 265 0.16 -2.30 -26.03
C ALA A 265 0.90 -1.54 -27.16
N ASP A 266 1.26 -2.25 -28.24
CA ASP A 266 1.81 -1.70 -29.48
C ASP A 266 3.05 -0.79 -29.29
N SER A 267 3.98 -1.19 -28.43
CA SER A 267 5.16 -0.41 -28.14
C SER A 267 6.39 -1.30 -27.93
N GLU A 268 7.58 -0.76 -28.21
CA GLU A 268 8.86 -1.43 -28.00
C GLU A 268 8.98 -2.78 -28.78
N GLY A 269 8.33 -2.86 -29.96
CA GLY A 269 8.30 -4.08 -30.78
C GLY A 269 7.48 -5.22 -30.21
N ARG A 270 6.62 -4.94 -29.21
CA ARG A 270 5.72 -5.94 -28.63
C ARG A 270 4.37 -5.95 -29.34
N PRO A 271 3.76 -7.15 -29.50
CA PRO A 271 2.41 -7.22 -30.03
C PRO A 271 1.41 -6.45 -29.17
N GLY A 272 0.41 -5.89 -29.81
CA GLY A 272 -0.67 -5.18 -29.18
C GLY A 272 -1.90 -5.18 -30.07
N PRO A 273 -2.95 -4.41 -29.76
CA PRO A 273 -4.17 -4.37 -30.56
C PRO A 273 -3.94 -4.11 -32.05
N PHE A 274 -3.02 -3.20 -32.41
CA PHE A 274 -2.71 -2.91 -33.80
C PHE A 274 -2.01 -4.04 -34.54
N THR A 275 -1.40 -5.00 -33.86
CA THR A 275 -0.78 -6.16 -34.47
C THR A 275 -1.83 -7.07 -35.13
N TYR A 276 -3.04 -7.05 -34.59
CA TYR A 276 -4.12 -7.98 -34.97
C TYR A 276 -5.32 -7.29 -35.67
N GLY A 277 -5.24 -6.02 -35.92
CA GLY A 277 -6.25 -5.24 -36.60
C GLY A 277 -6.83 -4.15 -35.78
#